data_ab8b05b82ab231a15642e28c51383768
#
_entry.id   ab8b05b82ab231a15642e28c51383768
#
_cell.length_a   1.000
_cell.length_b   1.000
_cell.length_c   1.000
_cell.angle_alpha   90.00
_cell.angle_beta   90.00
_cell.angle_gamma   90.00
#
_symmetry.space_group_name_H-M   'P 1'
#
loop_
_entity.id
_entity.type
_entity.pdbx_description
1 polymer ?
#
loop_
_entity_poly.entity_id
_entity_poly.type
_entity_poly.pdbx_seq_one_letter_code
_entity_poly.pdbx_strand_id
1 'polypeptide(L)'
;MIQYIASDVDGTLLHGHATTLNPELFDIIRQLKEHGIHFIAASGRQYKNLQRLFAPVKDDISYVAENGSMCVHDGKIVSLGHIDTDLIYEIADAAKEYGHCHTLISTARTGYTDSQDPDYIDHIRNDVGYDMDIVQNVRDIKEPFIKIAVCDFDGTEKRLRAYFQEHFGDRIKIVTSGNIWIDFIAPNANKGSALSNIVSSLGMDPKNGITFGDQYNDLEMLQLSNISYAMTTAATGVADYATHTTDSVEKTLRKFLQTL
;
A
#
# COMPACT_ATOMS: atom_id res chain seq x y z
N MET A 1 9.18 7.39 -24.37
CA MET A 1 8.58 6.04 -24.52
C MET A 1 8.18 5.59 -23.13
N ILE A 2 6.99 5.00 -22.97
CA ILE A 2 6.55 4.47 -21.67
C ILE A 2 7.38 3.23 -21.31
N GLN A 3 7.89 3.17 -20.08
CA GLN A 3 8.75 2.12 -19.58
C GLN A 3 8.07 1.30 -18.47
N TYR A 4 7.13 1.90 -17.74
CA TYR A 4 6.41 1.21 -16.68
C TYR A 4 4.97 1.69 -16.53
N ILE A 5 4.17 0.83 -15.92
CA ILE A 5 2.82 1.11 -15.42
C ILE A 5 2.84 0.90 -13.91
N ALA A 6 2.32 1.84 -13.13
CA ALA A 6 2.12 1.64 -11.70
C ALA A 6 0.67 1.91 -11.32
N SER A 7 0.07 1.01 -10.56
CA SER A 7 -1.33 1.14 -10.15
C SER A 7 -1.49 0.89 -8.66
N ASP A 8 -2.27 1.75 -8.02
CA ASP A 8 -2.90 1.41 -6.76
C ASP A 8 -3.86 0.22 -6.95
N VAL A 9 -4.25 -0.41 -5.84
CA VAL A 9 -5.05 -1.63 -5.83
C VAL A 9 -6.48 -1.35 -5.35
N ASP A 10 -6.64 -0.87 -4.11
CA ASP A 10 -7.94 -0.75 -3.46
C ASP A 10 -8.65 0.56 -3.86
N GLY A 11 -9.78 0.46 -4.56
CA GLY A 11 -10.47 1.59 -5.16
C GLY A 11 -10.04 1.88 -6.60
N THR A 12 -8.91 1.29 -7.04
CA THR A 12 -8.32 1.50 -8.38
C THR A 12 -8.43 0.24 -9.26
N LEU A 13 -7.86 -0.88 -8.85
CA LEU A 13 -7.98 -2.19 -9.52
C LEU A 13 -9.09 -3.05 -8.92
N LEU A 14 -9.35 -2.88 -7.62
CA LEU A 14 -10.44 -3.51 -6.89
C LEU A 14 -11.50 -2.47 -6.59
N HIS A 15 -12.72 -2.68 -7.06
CA HIS A 15 -13.85 -1.76 -6.85
C HIS A 15 -14.89 -2.35 -5.90
N GLY A 16 -15.47 -1.51 -5.03
CA GLY A 16 -16.52 -1.91 -4.11
C GLY A 16 -16.06 -3.03 -3.15
N HIS A 17 -16.75 -4.16 -3.16
CA HIS A 17 -16.44 -5.32 -2.32
C HIS A 17 -15.67 -6.43 -3.05
N ALA A 18 -15.04 -6.12 -4.19
CA ALA A 18 -14.29 -7.12 -4.93
C ALA A 18 -13.06 -7.58 -4.14
N THR A 19 -12.88 -8.88 -4.03
CA THR A 19 -11.74 -9.53 -3.34
C THR A 19 -10.73 -10.13 -4.32
N THR A 20 -11.05 -10.14 -5.62
CA THR A 20 -10.22 -10.69 -6.69
C THR A 20 -10.11 -9.70 -7.84
N LEU A 21 -8.94 -9.64 -8.46
CA LEU A 21 -8.69 -8.83 -9.64
C LEU A 21 -9.43 -9.38 -10.88
N ASN A 22 -9.75 -8.47 -11.79
CA ASN A 22 -10.26 -8.87 -13.10
C ASN A 22 -9.20 -9.72 -13.83
N PRO A 23 -9.53 -10.96 -14.27
CA PRO A 23 -8.57 -11.82 -14.99
C PRO A 23 -7.96 -11.18 -16.23
N GLU A 24 -8.69 -10.27 -16.89
CA GLU A 24 -8.20 -9.52 -18.04
C GLU A 24 -6.93 -8.71 -17.72
N LEU A 25 -6.79 -8.21 -16.49
CA LEU A 25 -5.61 -7.46 -16.07
C LEU A 25 -4.34 -8.30 -16.22
N PHE A 26 -4.42 -9.60 -15.92
CA PHE A 26 -3.24 -10.47 -16.02
C PHE A 26 -2.78 -10.65 -17.47
N ASP A 27 -3.72 -10.69 -18.43
CA ASP A 27 -3.39 -10.77 -19.85
C ASP A 27 -2.80 -9.44 -20.35
N ILE A 28 -3.32 -8.31 -19.88
CA ILE A 28 -2.77 -6.98 -20.16
C ILE A 28 -1.33 -6.89 -19.62
N ILE A 29 -1.06 -7.33 -18.39
CA ILE A 29 0.29 -7.33 -17.79
C ILE A 29 1.27 -8.15 -18.61
N ARG A 30 0.87 -9.33 -19.10
CA ARG A 30 1.73 -10.17 -19.97
C ARG A 30 2.04 -9.47 -21.29
N GLN A 31 1.04 -8.85 -21.93
CA GLN A 31 1.24 -8.07 -23.16
C GLN A 31 2.15 -6.88 -22.95
N LEU A 32 1.99 -6.11 -21.85
CA LEU A 32 2.90 -5.02 -21.48
C LEU A 32 4.34 -5.51 -21.37
N LYS A 33 4.55 -6.65 -20.69
CA LYS A 33 5.87 -7.28 -20.55
C LYS A 33 6.48 -7.65 -21.91
N GLU A 34 5.70 -8.17 -22.86
CA GLU A 34 6.16 -8.47 -24.22
C GLU A 34 6.64 -7.21 -24.96
N HIS A 35 6.06 -6.04 -24.64
CA HIS A 35 6.50 -4.75 -25.17
C HIS A 35 7.61 -4.08 -24.33
N GLY A 36 8.18 -4.79 -23.34
CA GLY A 36 9.24 -4.27 -22.48
C GLY A 36 8.75 -3.24 -21.44
N ILE A 37 7.44 -3.20 -21.16
CA ILE A 37 6.83 -2.28 -20.20
C ILE A 37 6.59 -3.04 -18.89
N HIS A 38 7.18 -2.53 -17.80
CA HIS A 38 7.12 -3.16 -16.50
C HIS A 38 5.86 -2.76 -15.72
N PHE A 39 5.19 -3.71 -15.06
CA PHE A 39 4.04 -3.43 -14.19
C PHE A 39 4.44 -3.41 -12.72
N ILE A 40 3.91 -2.46 -11.95
CA ILE A 40 4.20 -2.26 -10.53
C ILE A 40 2.87 -2.10 -9.78
N ALA A 41 2.60 -2.99 -8.83
CA ALA A 41 1.46 -2.85 -7.92
C ALA A 41 1.88 -2.02 -6.70
N ALA A 42 1.15 -0.93 -6.41
CA ALA A 42 1.46 0.00 -5.30
C ALA A 42 0.29 0.09 -4.32
N SER A 43 0.42 -0.42 -3.09
CA SER A 43 -0.69 -0.53 -2.15
C SER A 43 -0.25 -0.38 -0.68
N GLY A 44 -1.23 -0.09 0.20
CA GLY A 44 -1.07 -0.22 1.65
C GLY A 44 -1.05 -1.65 2.16
N ARG A 45 -1.39 -2.62 1.30
CA ARG A 45 -1.42 -4.05 1.63
C ARG A 45 -0.04 -4.63 1.89
N GLN A 46 0.01 -5.71 2.68
CA GLN A 46 1.21 -6.52 2.84
C GLN A 46 1.70 -7.11 1.51
N TYR A 47 3.01 -7.24 1.35
CA TYR A 47 3.62 -7.86 0.17
C TYR A 47 3.07 -9.26 -0.14
N LYS A 48 2.94 -10.13 0.86
CA LYS A 48 2.39 -11.49 0.67
C LYS A 48 0.91 -11.47 0.25
N ASN A 49 0.14 -10.50 0.74
CA ASN A 49 -1.24 -10.32 0.30
C ASN A 49 -1.30 -9.92 -1.18
N LEU A 50 -0.44 -8.98 -1.60
CA LEU A 50 -0.31 -8.60 -3.01
C LEU A 50 0.13 -9.78 -3.89
N GLN A 51 1.09 -10.60 -3.44
CA GLN A 51 1.50 -11.80 -4.19
C GLN A 51 0.35 -12.79 -4.40
N ARG A 52 -0.53 -12.97 -3.42
CA ARG A 52 -1.74 -13.80 -3.57
C ARG A 52 -2.72 -13.19 -4.57
N LEU A 53 -2.93 -11.89 -4.49
CA LEU A 53 -3.85 -11.17 -5.37
C LEU A 53 -3.39 -11.21 -6.84
N PHE A 54 -2.08 -11.09 -7.08
CA PHE A 54 -1.47 -11.14 -8.40
C PHE A 54 -0.91 -12.52 -8.76
N ALA A 55 -1.37 -13.60 -8.11
CA ALA A 55 -0.80 -14.95 -8.26
C ALA A 55 -0.50 -15.40 -9.71
N PRO A 56 -1.35 -15.10 -10.74
CA PRO A 56 -1.07 -15.52 -12.12
C PRO A 56 0.10 -14.80 -12.80
N VAL A 57 0.56 -13.67 -12.23
CA VAL A 57 1.64 -12.82 -12.79
C VAL A 57 2.61 -12.33 -11.69
N LYS A 58 2.59 -12.95 -10.52
CA LYS A 58 3.31 -12.49 -9.33
C LYS A 58 4.82 -12.33 -9.51
N ASP A 59 5.41 -13.14 -10.40
CA ASP A 59 6.84 -13.15 -10.68
C ASP A 59 7.20 -12.25 -11.89
N ASP A 60 6.20 -11.65 -12.54
CA ASP A 60 6.36 -10.77 -13.71
C ASP A 60 6.28 -9.28 -13.36
N ILE A 61 5.95 -8.95 -12.12
CA ILE A 61 5.70 -7.58 -11.66
C ILE A 61 6.55 -7.21 -10.44
N SER A 62 6.62 -5.92 -10.16
CA SER A 62 7.22 -5.42 -8.92
C SER A 62 6.14 -4.90 -7.97
N TYR A 63 6.53 -4.70 -6.72
CA TYR A 63 5.62 -4.32 -5.65
C TYR A 63 6.15 -3.14 -4.85
N VAL A 64 5.29 -2.16 -4.64
CA VAL A 64 5.38 -1.13 -3.62
C VAL A 64 4.31 -1.46 -2.58
N ALA A 65 4.70 -2.11 -1.48
CA ALA A 65 3.83 -2.58 -0.42
C ALA A 65 3.88 -1.68 0.81
N GLU A 66 2.95 -1.86 1.74
CA GLU A 66 2.90 -1.17 3.04
C GLU A 66 3.01 0.36 2.90
N ASN A 67 2.25 0.95 1.94
CA ASN A 67 2.26 2.38 1.64
C ASN A 67 3.65 2.94 1.23
N GLY A 68 4.50 2.10 0.65
CA GLY A 68 5.86 2.48 0.24
C GLY A 68 6.95 2.13 1.26
N SER A 69 6.58 1.50 2.38
CA SER A 69 7.57 1.05 3.36
C SER A 69 8.37 -0.19 2.90
N MET A 70 7.89 -0.90 1.88
CA MET A 70 8.58 -2.07 1.33
C MET A 70 8.47 -2.11 -0.20
N CYS A 71 9.60 -2.16 -0.89
CA CYS A 71 9.68 -2.35 -2.35
C CYS A 71 10.32 -3.69 -2.67
N VAL A 72 9.70 -4.46 -3.58
CA VAL A 72 10.20 -5.76 -3.99
C VAL A 72 10.22 -5.87 -5.51
N HIS A 73 11.36 -6.35 -6.05
CA HIS A 73 11.54 -6.69 -7.45
C HIS A 73 12.25 -8.04 -7.56
N ASP A 74 11.78 -8.91 -8.44
CA ASP A 74 12.30 -10.28 -8.61
C ASP A 74 12.43 -11.05 -7.29
N GLY A 75 11.45 -10.91 -6.39
CA GLY A 75 11.45 -11.53 -5.07
C GLY A 75 12.49 -10.98 -4.07
N LYS A 76 13.23 -9.94 -4.45
CA LYS A 76 14.24 -9.29 -3.60
C LYS A 76 13.75 -7.96 -3.08
N ILE A 77 14.00 -7.68 -1.81
CA ILE A 77 13.73 -6.37 -1.22
C ILE A 77 14.71 -5.36 -1.80
N VAL A 78 14.19 -4.37 -2.53
CA VAL A 78 14.96 -3.26 -3.13
C VAL A 78 15.08 -2.10 -2.13
N SER A 79 14.03 -1.87 -1.35
CA SER A 79 13.96 -0.80 -0.36
C SER A 79 13.08 -1.23 0.80
N LEU A 80 13.49 -0.89 2.01
CA LEU A 80 12.75 -1.16 3.24
C LEU A 80 12.76 0.09 4.11
N GLY A 81 11.58 0.56 4.50
CA GLY A 81 11.41 1.60 5.51
C GLY A 81 11.82 1.08 6.89
N HIS A 82 12.19 2.00 7.77
CA HIS A 82 12.51 1.67 9.15
C HIS A 82 11.85 2.68 10.08
N ILE A 83 11.21 2.16 11.13
CA ILE A 83 10.68 2.96 12.22
C ILE A 83 11.47 2.61 13.47
N ASP A 84 11.81 3.63 14.25
CA ASP A 84 12.50 3.45 15.51
C ASP A 84 11.71 2.52 16.45
N THR A 85 12.41 1.58 17.05
CA THR A 85 11.81 0.55 17.90
C THR A 85 11.08 1.12 19.12
N ASP A 86 11.66 2.14 19.75
CA ASP A 86 11.07 2.76 20.94
C ASP A 86 9.80 3.52 20.54
N LEU A 87 9.79 4.17 19.38
CA LEU A 87 8.60 4.84 18.86
C LEU A 87 7.44 3.86 18.58
N ILE A 88 7.74 2.67 18.03
CA ILE A 88 6.73 1.61 17.86
C ILE A 88 6.14 1.19 19.20
N TYR A 89 6.97 1.03 20.22
CA TYR A 89 6.51 0.66 21.55
C TYR A 89 5.66 1.76 22.21
N GLU A 90 6.05 3.03 22.04
CA GLU A 90 5.26 4.17 22.53
C GLU A 90 3.86 4.21 21.85
N ILE A 91 3.79 3.99 20.54
CA ILE A 91 2.52 3.97 19.82
C ILE A 91 1.66 2.78 20.27
N ALA A 92 2.26 1.59 20.44
CA ALA A 92 1.54 0.40 20.91
C ALA A 92 1.00 0.59 22.35
N ASP A 93 1.76 1.23 23.22
CA ASP A 93 1.32 1.56 24.60
C ASP A 93 0.20 2.60 24.56
N ALA A 94 0.33 3.65 23.76
CA ALA A 94 -0.72 4.66 23.58
C ALA A 94 -2.03 4.06 23.02
N ALA A 95 -1.95 3.07 22.13
CA ALA A 95 -3.13 2.35 21.65
C ALA A 95 -3.84 1.57 22.77
N LYS A 96 -3.07 0.95 23.69
CA LYS A 96 -3.62 0.28 24.86
C LYS A 96 -4.25 1.27 25.85
N GLU A 97 -3.63 2.43 26.06
CA GLU A 97 -4.16 3.49 26.94
C GLU A 97 -5.44 4.12 26.36
N TYR A 98 -5.49 4.32 25.04
CA TYR A 98 -6.69 4.81 24.35
C TYR A 98 -7.88 3.84 24.56
N GLY A 99 -7.62 2.54 24.63
CA GLY A 99 -8.60 1.50 24.83
C GLY A 99 -9.40 1.17 23.57
N HIS A 100 -9.95 -0.03 23.49
CA HIS A 100 -10.73 -0.56 22.35
C HIS A 100 -9.95 -0.60 21.02
N CYS A 101 -8.62 -0.45 21.08
CA CYS A 101 -7.75 -0.50 19.91
C CYS A 101 -6.93 -1.78 19.87
N HIS A 102 -6.71 -2.24 18.63
CA HIS A 102 -5.80 -3.33 18.34
C HIS A 102 -4.65 -2.82 17.46
N THR A 103 -3.49 -3.42 17.61
CA THR A 103 -2.31 -3.07 16.81
C THR A 103 -1.89 -4.21 15.91
N LEU A 104 -1.48 -3.88 14.69
CA LEU A 104 -0.80 -4.77 13.76
C LEU A 104 0.55 -4.15 13.38
N ILE A 105 1.63 -4.79 13.81
CA ILE A 105 3.00 -4.32 13.56
C ILE A 105 3.57 -5.12 12.41
N SER A 106 3.98 -4.45 11.34
CA SER A 106 4.56 -5.07 10.15
C SER A 106 6.08 -5.08 10.20
N THR A 107 6.64 -6.22 9.81
CA THR A 107 8.06 -6.41 9.49
C THR A 107 8.20 -6.84 8.02
N ALA A 108 9.42 -7.01 7.54
CA ALA A 108 9.63 -7.54 6.17
C ALA A 108 9.09 -8.97 6.00
N ARG A 109 8.95 -9.74 7.07
CA ARG A 109 8.55 -11.15 7.05
C ARG A 109 7.05 -11.36 7.22
N THR A 110 6.43 -10.70 8.20
CA THR A 110 5.02 -10.92 8.58
C THR A 110 4.49 -9.75 9.42
N GLY A 111 3.20 -9.75 9.68
CA GLY A 111 2.58 -8.91 10.72
C GLY A 111 2.66 -9.57 12.09
N TYR A 112 2.57 -8.76 13.13
CA TYR A 112 2.52 -9.21 14.53
C TYR A 112 1.44 -8.45 15.29
N THR A 113 0.77 -9.15 16.18
CA THR A 113 -0.12 -8.54 17.17
C THR A 113 0.06 -9.21 18.53
N ASP A 114 -0.17 -8.46 19.62
CA ASP A 114 -0.33 -9.02 20.97
C ASP A 114 -1.80 -9.04 21.41
N SER A 115 -2.73 -8.71 20.54
CA SER A 115 -4.15 -8.89 20.77
C SER A 115 -4.51 -10.37 20.83
N GLN A 116 -5.36 -10.71 21.82
CA GLN A 116 -5.97 -12.04 21.99
C GLN A 116 -7.46 -12.02 21.59
N ASP A 117 -7.96 -10.91 21.09
CA ASP A 117 -9.34 -10.76 20.67
C ASP A 117 -9.63 -11.63 19.44
N PRO A 118 -10.54 -12.61 19.52
CA PRO A 118 -10.80 -13.52 18.42
C PRO A 118 -11.44 -12.82 17.21
N ASP A 119 -12.26 -11.81 17.42
CA ASP A 119 -12.95 -11.10 16.34
C ASP A 119 -11.92 -10.25 15.54
N TYR A 120 -10.98 -9.62 16.24
CA TYR A 120 -9.87 -8.93 15.60
C TYR A 120 -8.96 -9.87 14.81
N ILE A 121 -8.59 -11.01 15.41
CA ILE A 121 -7.73 -12.02 14.78
C ILE A 121 -8.40 -12.56 13.51
N ASP A 122 -9.70 -12.88 13.60
CA ASP A 122 -10.47 -13.36 12.46
C ASP A 122 -10.55 -12.32 11.35
N HIS A 123 -10.85 -11.06 11.70
CA HIS A 123 -10.87 -9.96 10.76
C HIS A 123 -9.55 -9.81 9.99
N ILE A 124 -8.40 -9.82 10.69
CA ILE A 124 -7.09 -9.70 10.04
C ILE A 124 -6.82 -10.86 9.09
N ARG A 125 -7.11 -12.08 9.50
CA ARG A 125 -6.79 -13.28 8.73
C ARG A 125 -7.73 -13.52 7.56
N ASN A 126 -9.02 -13.34 7.78
CA ASN A 126 -10.05 -13.75 6.84
C ASN A 126 -10.62 -12.61 6.01
N ASP A 127 -10.86 -11.44 6.60
CA ASP A 127 -11.39 -10.29 5.85
C ASP A 127 -10.28 -9.50 5.17
N VAL A 128 -9.22 -9.15 5.92
CA VAL A 128 -8.07 -8.40 5.38
C VAL A 128 -7.11 -9.32 4.62
N GLY A 129 -7.04 -10.60 5.00
CA GLY A 129 -6.20 -11.61 4.37
C GLY A 129 -4.70 -11.42 4.63
N TYR A 130 -4.34 -10.92 5.83
CA TYR A 130 -2.93 -10.71 6.19
C TYR A 130 -2.34 -11.93 6.90
N ASP A 131 -1.08 -12.20 6.59
CA ASP A 131 -0.27 -13.13 7.40
C ASP A 131 0.10 -12.43 8.70
N MET A 132 -0.20 -13.10 9.82
CA MET A 132 0.02 -12.53 11.14
C MET A 132 0.37 -13.60 12.16
N ASP A 133 1.42 -13.34 12.95
CA ASP A 133 1.81 -14.09 14.13
C ASP A 133 1.30 -13.39 15.39
N ILE A 134 0.80 -14.16 16.34
CA ILE A 134 0.38 -13.63 17.66
C ILE A 134 1.54 -13.80 18.63
N VAL A 135 1.91 -12.72 19.29
CA VAL A 135 2.96 -12.69 20.32
C VAL A 135 2.37 -12.35 21.69
N GLN A 136 3.07 -12.68 22.75
CA GLN A 136 2.63 -12.29 24.10
C GLN A 136 2.87 -10.80 24.36
N ASN A 137 3.97 -10.28 23.82
CA ASN A 137 4.33 -8.87 23.92
C ASN A 137 5.01 -8.41 22.63
N VAL A 138 4.62 -7.27 22.12
CA VAL A 138 5.25 -6.67 20.92
C VAL A 138 6.75 -6.42 21.09
N ARG A 139 7.24 -6.29 22.35
CA ARG A 139 8.66 -6.16 22.67
C ARG A 139 9.49 -7.44 22.46
N ASP A 140 8.82 -8.58 22.24
CA ASP A 140 9.49 -9.85 21.94
C ASP A 140 9.90 -9.95 20.46
N ILE A 141 9.36 -9.09 19.60
CA ILE A 141 9.70 -9.03 18.18
C ILE A 141 11.12 -8.48 18.02
N LYS A 142 11.97 -9.19 17.26
CA LYS A 142 13.40 -8.84 17.05
C LYS A 142 13.69 -8.30 15.65
N GLU A 143 12.71 -8.33 14.76
CA GLU A 143 12.85 -7.87 13.39
C GLU A 143 12.66 -6.34 13.31
N PRO A 144 13.30 -5.66 12.34
CA PRO A 144 13.07 -4.25 12.09
C PRO A 144 11.61 -3.97 11.73
N PHE A 145 11.05 -2.93 12.31
CA PHE A 145 9.68 -2.49 12.09
C PHE A 145 9.58 -1.57 10.88
N ILE A 146 8.55 -1.77 10.06
CA ILE A 146 8.30 -0.98 8.85
C ILE A 146 6.99 -0.22 8.89
N LYS A 147 6.03 -0.68 9.69
CA LYS A 147 4.72 -0.07 9.89
C LYS A 147 4.12 -0.54 11.21
N ILE A 148 3.33 0.32 11.86
CA ILE A 148 2.34 -0.09 12.85
C ILE A 148 0.99 0.46 12.43
N ALA A 149 -0.01 -0.40 12.39
CA ALA A 149 -1.41 -0.03 12.16
C ALA A 149 -2.18 -0.12 13.47
N VAL A 150 -3.08 0.83 13.70
CA VAL A 150 -4.02 0.83 14.82
C VAL A 150 -5.44 0.75 14.29
N CYS A 151 -6.22 -0.17 14.83
CA CYS A 151 -7.61 -0.44 14.48
C CYS A 151 -8.52 -0.19 15.68
N ASP A 152 -9.65 0.47 15.46
CA ASP A 152 -10.73 0.65 16.43
C ASP A 152 -12.07 0.27 15.77
N PHE A 153 -12.66 -0.87 16.16
CA PHE A 153 -13.94 -1.33 15.61
C PHE A 153 -15.15 -0.50 16.07
N ASP A 154 -15.06 0.11 17.23
CA ASP A 154 -16.15 0.90 17.83
C ASP A 154 -16.00 2.39 17.50
N GLY A 155 -14.81 2.78 17.04
CA GLY A 155 -14.46 4.15 16.74
C GLY A 155 -14.69 4.54 15.29
N THR A 156 -14.24 5.75 15.01
CA THR A 156 -14.10 6.23 13.64
C THR A 156 -12.64 6.55 13.39
N GLU A 157 -12.15 6.28 12.18
CA GLU A 157 -10.81 6.70 11.73
C GLU A 157 -10.51 8.14 12.15
N LYS A 158 -11.48 9.03 12.00
CA LYS A 158 -11.35 10.45 12.33
C LYS A 158 -11.01 10.71 13.80
N ARG A 159 -11.61 9.93 14.72
CA ARG A 159 -11.39 10.07 16.17
C ARG A 159 -10.02 9.48 16.56
N LEU A 160 -9.67 8.31 16.02
CA LEU A 160 -8.34 7.71 16.15
C LEU A 160 -7.26 8.68 15.68
N ARG A 161 -7.41 9.18 14.47
CA ARG A 161 -6.45 10.07 13.85
C ARG A 161 -6.24 11.34 14.66
N ALA A 162 -7.28 11.95 15.19
CA ALA A 162 -7.16 13.17 16.01
C ALA A 162 -6.27 12.93 17.24
N TYR A 163 -6.52 11.82 17.96
CA TYR A 163 -5.73 11.48 19.14
C TYR A 163 -4.26 11.21 18.80
N PHE A 164 -3.99 10.33 17.83
CA PHE A 164 -2.63 9.95 17.49
C PHE A 164 -1.85 11.05 16.76
N GLN A 165 -2.54 11.92 16.00
CA GLN A 165 -1.92 13.07 15.36
C GLN A 165 -1.41 14.08 16.40
N GLU A 166 -2.15 14.29 17.48
CA GLU A 166 -1.73 15.16 18.57
C GLU A 166 -0.49 14.63 19.31
N HIS A 167 -0.39 13.30 19.49
CA HIS A 167 0.68 12.69 20.26
C HIS A 167 1.95 12.35 19.46
N PHE A 168 1.79 12.05 18.18
CA PHE A 168 2.86 11.48 17.36
C PHE A 168 3.07 12.16 16.00
N GLY A 169 2.20 13.10 15.59
CA GLY A 169 2.21 13.66 14.23
C GLY A 169 3.50 14.36 13.83
N ASP A 170 4.27 14.86 14.80
CA ASP A 170 5.55 15.51 14.54
C ASP A 170 6.73 14.50 14.40
N ARG A 171 6.51 13.23 14.75
CA ARG A 171 7.55 12.20 14.86
C ARG A 171 7.42 11.11 13.79
N ILE A 172 6.21 10.89 13.28
CA ILE A 172 5.91 9.82 12.34
C ILE A 172 4.80 10.25 11.37
N LYS A 173 4.84 9.70 10.15
CA LYS A 173 3.77 9.94 9.18
C LYS A 173 2.57 9.06 9.51
N ILE A 174 1.39 9.69 9.66
CA ILE A 174 0.11 9.01 9.93
C ILE A 174 -0.74 9.09 8.66
N VAL A 175 -1.12 7.93 8.13
CA VAL A 175 -1.98 7.82 6.94
C VAL A 175 -3.23 7.01 7.26
N THR A 176 -4.33 7.34 6.60
CA THR A 176 -5.59 6.60 6.72
C THR A 176 -5.55 5.40 5.78
N SER A 177 -5.93 4.24 6.28
CA SER A 177 -6.05 2.99 5.51
C SER A 177 -7.41 2.34 5.72
N GLY A 178 -8.48 3.07 5.35
CA GLY A 178 -9.86 2.63 5.52
C GLY A 178 -10.60 3.34 6.67
N ASN A 179 -11.80 2.85 7.01
CA ASN A 179 -12.71 3.56 7.91
C ASN A 179 -12.37 3.40 9.40
N ILE A 180 -11.66 2.34 9.76
CA ILE A 180 -11.35 1.95 11.15
C ILE A 180 -9.85 1.87 11.43
N TRP A 181 -9.01 2.17 10.41
CA TRP A 181 -7.56 2.00 10.46
C TRP A 181 -6.80 3.30 10.29
N ILE A 182 -5.73 3.44 11.04
CA ILE A 182 -4.65 4.39 10.78
C ILE A 182 -3.31 3.65 10.77
N ASP A 183 -2.46 4.00 9.80
CA ASP A 183 -1.12 3.44 9.62
C ASP A 183 -0.08 4.48 10.00
N PHE A 184 0.93 4.06 10.75
CA PHE A 184 2.12 4.82 11.06
C PHE A 184 3.27 4.26 10.24
N ILE A 185 3.82 5.09 9.38
CA ILE A 185 4.90 4.72 8.45
C ILE A 185 6.08 5.69 8.61
N ALA A 186 7.26 5.29 8.18
CA ALA A 186 8.43 6.16 8.20
C ALA A 186 8.13 7.50 7.51
N PRO A 187 8.60 8.65 8.03
CA PRO A 187 8.24 9.97 7.50
C PRO A 187 8.53 10.18 6.01
N ASN A 188 9.56 9.51 5.50
CA ASN A 188 9.97 9.54 4.10
C ASN A 188 9.30 8.45 3.23
N ALA A 189 8.52 7.54 3.83
CA ALA A 189 7.81 6.51 3.08
C ALA A 189 6.53 7.11 2.46
N ASN A 190 6.36 6.90 1.16
CA ASN A 190 5.14 7.11 0.40
C ASN A 190 5.21 6.33 -0.91
N LYS A 191 4.08 6.10 -1.57
CA LYS A 191 4.02 5.34 -2.82
C LYS A 191 4.85 5.99 -3.94
N GLY A 192 4.92 7.31 -4.01
CA GLY A 192 5.68 8.02 -5.04
C GLY A 192 7.18 7.89 -4.88
N SER A 193 7.72 8.13 -3.67
CA SER A 193 9.16 7.96 -3.41
C SER A 193 9.60 6.51 -3.57
N ALA A 194 8.78 5.56 -3.10
CA ALA A 194 9.02 4.13 -3.26
C ALA A 194 9.02 3.71 -4.74
N LEU A 195 8.03 4.20 -5.53
CA LEU A 195 7.98 3.98 -6.97
C LEU A 195 9.21 4.57 -7.68
N SER A 196 9.59 5.80 -7.33
CA SER A 196 10.80 6.44 -7.89
C SER A 196 12.05 5.61 -7.64
N ASN A 197 12.21 5.09 -6.43
CA ASN A 197 13.36 4.26 -6.06
C ASN A 197 13.39 2.95 -6.87
N ILE A 198 12.25 2.26 -6.99
CA ILE A 198 12.21 0.99 -7.70
C ILE A 198 12.45 1.17 -9.20
N VAL A 199 11.79 2.14 -9.86
CA VAL A 199 11.98 2.37 -11.29
C VAL A 199 13.40 2.86 -11.62
N SER A 200 13.98 3.71 -10.77
CA SER A 200 15.37 4.14 -10.91
C SER A 200 16.37 2.99 -10.76
N SER A 201 16.11 2.06 -9.82
CA SER A 201 16.95 0.85 -9.65
C SER A 201 16.91 -0.08 -10.85
N LEU A 202 15.85 -0.01 -11.66
CA LEU A 202 15.68 -0.74 -12.91
C LEU A 202 16.24 0.02 -14.14
N GLY A 203 16.86 1.18 -13.92
CA GLY A 203 17.40 2.03 -15.00
C GLY A 203 16.31 2.74 -15.80
N MET A 204 15.11 2.88 -15.24
CA MET A 204 13.99 3.58 -15.87
C MET A 204 13.90 5.02 -15.38
N ASP A 205 13.40 5.91 -16.25
CA ASP A 205 13.09 7.29 -15.87
C ASP A 205 11.72 7.34 -15.19
N PRO A 206 11.61 7.85 -13.95
CA PRO A 206 10.33 8.03 -13.26
C PRO A 206 9.28 8.81 -14.06
N LYS A 207 9.68 9.69 -14.99
CA LYS A 207 8.76 10.42 -15.85
C LYS A 207 8.15 9.57 -16.99
N ASN A 208 8.77 8.46 -17.32
CA ASN A 208 8.34 7.57 -18.41
C ASN A 208 7.36 6.47 -17.97
N GLY A 209 6.44 6.80 -17.08
CA GLY A 209 5.42 5.91 -16.58
C GLY A 209 4.00 6.35 -16.89
N ILE A 210 3.06 5.41 -16.67
CA ILE A 210 1.64 5.69 -16.49
C ILE A 210 1.26 5.24 -15.08
N THR A 211 0.63 6.13 -14.30
CA THR A 211 0.25 5.84 -12.90
C THR A 211 -1.25 5.96 -12.71
N PHE A 212 -1.81 5.12 -11.81
CA PHE A 212 -3.24 5.09 -11.47
C PHE A 212 -3.43 5.12 -9.96
N GLY A 213 -4.43 5.88 -9.47
CA GLY A 213 -4.74 5.97 -8.06
C GLY A 213 -6.08 6.64 -7.78
N ASP A 214 -6.55 6.56 -6.53
CA ASP A 214 -7.85 7.10 -6.13
C ASP A 214 -7.85 7.79 -4.75
N GLN A 215 -6.78 7.65 -3.95
CA GLN A 215 -6.72 8.18 -2.59
C GLN A 215 -5.55 9.15 -2.37
N TYR A 216 -5.56 9.80 -1.21
CA TYR A 216 -4.55 10.81 -0.85
C TYR A 216 -3.14 10.22 -0.70
N ASN A 217 -3.00 8.92 -0.43
CA ASN A 217 -1.70 8.22 -0.41
C ASN A 217 -1.12 7.95 -1.82
N ASP A 218 -1.88 8.29 -2.88
CA ASP A 218 -1.45 8.14 -4.28
C ASP A 218 -0.92 9.45 -4.87
N LEU A 219 -1.09 10.59 -4.20
CA LEU A 219 -0.80 11.90 -4.79
C LEU A 219 0.63 12.02 -5.30
N GLU A 220 1.61 11.58 -4.50
CA GLU A 220 3.01 11.62 -4.88
C GLU A 220 3.31 10.67 -6.07
N MET A 221 2.60 9.52 -6.14
CA MET A 221 2.72 8.59 -7.26
C MET A 221 2.11 9.17 -8.54
N LEU A 222 0.93 9.79 -8.46
CA LEU A 222 0.27 10.44 -9.60
C LEU A 222 1.10 11.60 -10.17
N GLN A 223 1.80 12.36 -9.32
CA GLN A 223 2.66 13.47 -9.75
C GLN A 223 4.04 13.04 -10.27
N LEU A 224 4.43 11.79 -10.04
CA LEU A 224 5.75 11.30 -10.41
C LEU A 224 5.90 11.17 -11.93
N SER A 225 4.93 10.57 -12.60
CA SER A 225 4.95 10.28 -14.04
C SER A 225 4.34 11.41 -14.89
N ASN A 226 4.71 11.46 -16.17
CA ASN A 226 4.13 12.42 -17.11
C ASN A 226 2.67 12.11 -17.49
N ILE A 227 2.24 10.86 -17.35
CA ILE A 227 0.88 10.43 -17.61
C ILE A 227 0.34 9.77 -16.34
N SER A 228 -0.73 10.31 -15.79
CA SER A 228 -1.37 9.78 -14.60
C SER A 228 -2.88 9.85 -14.70
N TYR A 229 -3.54 8.90 -14.07
CA TYR A 229 -4.99 8.77 -14.06
C TYR A 229 -5.52 8.69 -12.65
N ALA A 230 -6.36 9.63 -12.25
CA ALA A 230 -7.21 9.46 -11.08
C ALA A 230 -8.46 8.67 -11.47
N MET A 231 -8.92 7.79 -10.58
CA MET A 231 -10.21 7.12 -10.80
C MET A 231 -11.34 8.14 -10.73
N THR A 232 -12.40 7.94 -11.53
CA THR A 232 -13.60 8.81 -11.46
C THR A 232 -14.31 8.72 -10.10
N THR A 233 -14.03 7.67 -9.33
CA THR A 233 -14.49 7.45 -7.95
C THR A 233 -13.52 7.93 -6.89
N ALA A 234 -12.43 8.59 -7.29
CA ALA A 234 -11.37 9.03 -6.38
C ALA A 234 -11.89 10.01 -5.31
N ALA A 235 -11.18 10.07 -4.20
CA ALA A 235 -11.45 11.03 -3.13
C ALA A 235 -11.40 12.47 -3.64
N THR A 236 -12.17 13.33 -3.01
CA THR A 236 -12.31 14.74 -3.42
C THR A 236 -10.94 15.43 -3.52
N GLY A 237 -10.65 16.03 -4.68
CA GLY A 237 -9.40 16.74 -4.95
C GLY A 237 -8.24 15.87 -5.45
N VAL A 238 -8.32 14.54 -5.42
CA VAL A 238 -7.25 13.66 -5.95
C VAL A 238 -7.07 13.85 -7.46
N ALA A 239 -8.16 14.06 -8.19
CA ALA A 239 -8.11 14.28 -9.64
C ALA A 239 -7.29 15.52 -10.05
N ASP A 240 -7.15 16.51 -9.17
CA ASP A 240 -6.37 17.72 -9.43
C ASP A 240 -4.84 17.44 -9.52
N TYR A 241 -4.42 16.28 -9.05
CA TYR A 241 -3.03 15.82 -9.05
C TYR A 241 -2.71 14.83 -10.19
N ALA A 242 -3.71 14.46 -10.99
CA ALA A 242 -3.55 13.59 -12.13
C ALA A 242 -3.69 14.36 -13.44
N THR A 243 -3.09 13.84 -14.52
CA THR A 243 -3.20 14.44 -15.86
C THR A 243 -4.50 14.08 -16.55
N HIS A 244 -5.14 12.98 -16.13
CA HIS A 244 -6.36 12.43 -16.72
C HIS A 244 -7.24 11.77 -15.63
N THR A 245 -8.46 11.43 -16.00
CA THR A 245 -9.34 10.57 -15.20
C THR A 245 -9.75 9.32 -15.99
N THR A 246 -10.07 8.23 -15.28
CA THR A 246 -10.56 7.00 -15.88
C THR A 246 -11.58 6.28 -14.98
N ASP A 247 -12.47 5.51 -15.57
CA ASP A 247 -13.40 4.61 -14.87
C ASP A 247 -12.83 3.17 -14.74
N SER A 248 -11.76 2.83 -15.50
CA SER A 248 -11.14 1.50 -15.45
C SER A 248 -9.69 1.56 -15.96
N VAL A 249 -8.82 0.95 -15.16
CA VAL A 249 -7.40 0.76 -15.50
C VAL A 249 -7.29 -0.14 -16.74
N GLU A 250 -8.00 -1.26 -16.78
CA GLU A 250 -7.94 -2.23 -17.87
C GLU A 250 -8.36 -1.62 -19.20
N LYS A 251 -9.46 -0.86 -19.22
CA LYS A 251 -9.91 -0.17 -20.44
C LYS A 251 -8.87 0.82 -20.95
N THR A 252 -8.25 1.55 -20.04
CA THR A 252 -7.20 2.54 -20.37
C THR A 252 -5.96 1.85 -20.91
N LEU A 253 -5.49 0.80 -20.26
CA LEU A 253 -4.30 0.05 -20.69
C LEU A 253 -4.56 -0.69 -22.02
N ARG A 254 -5.76 -1.21 -22.25
CA ARG A 254 -6.12 -1.83 -23.53
C ARG A 254 -6.03 -0.84 -24.70
N LYS A 255 -6.54 0.39 -24.50
CA LYS A 255 -6.38 1.47 -25.51
C LYS A 255 -4.92 1.81 -25.73
N PHE A 256 -4.14 1.87 -24.66
CA PHE A 256 -2.71 2.13 -24.75
C PHE A 256 -1.97 1.04 -25.53
N LEU A 257 -2.24 -0.25 -25.27
CA LEU A 257 -1.65 -1.38 -26.01
C LEU A 257 -1.94 -1.33 -27.53
N GLN A 258 -3.10 -0.79 -27.93
CA GLN A 258 -3.42 -0.60 -29.36
C GLN A 258 -2.56 0.48 -30.05
N THR A 259 -1.81 1.27 -29.30
CA THR A 259 -0.93 2.33 -29.82
C THR A 259 0.53 1.90 -29.94
N LEU A 260 0.86 0.72 -29.41
CA LEU A 260 2.19 0.13 -29.49
C LEU A 260 2.39 -0.69 -30.75
#